data_e6cd4ae3fa4d6e3e1cf71eea10fc2137
#
_entry.id   e6cd4ae3fa4d6e3e1cf71eea10fc2137
#
_cell.length_a   1.000
_cell.length_b   1.000
_cell.length_c   1.000
_cell.angle_alpha   90.00
_cell.angle_beta   90.00
_cell.angle_gamma   90.00
#
_symmetry.space_group_name_H-M   'P 1'
#
loop_
_entity.id
_entity.type
_entity.pdbx_description
1 polymer ?
#
loop_
_entity_poly.entity_id
_entity_poly.type
_entity_poly.pdbx_seq_one_letter_code
_entity_poly.pdbx_strand_id
1 'polypeptide(L)'
;VESPNKARTIANFFGKPTIRRRNGLKVYEVTTGKYLLMVTATGGHVFDLVVSQGFHGILTPKDSYVDRYLPVYDTLKRCLDCGYQFTEYVEDKGKVCPKCGSKNIRDSLEIINFIKELAEEVDLVLIGTDPDTEGEKIGWDIAVHLRPHAKKLLRVEFHEVTKRAIVDALDNPRDFNINLIEAQIVRRIEDRWIGFELSRRLWDVFGMRWLSAGRVQTPVLGWIIEKYEKWAKERRKVYVVKVKDLLTIELPEEEIPEEFRKALREVEVEVLEEEKLEEAISPLPPFTTDTLLTEATRTLKLSAGKVMSLAQDLFELGFITYHRTDSPRVSTYGQMVAKTYLADVYGEKAKEYFKPRTWAVGGAHECIRPTRPIDADRLVKLINEGIITPIKPLTKE
;
A
#
# COMPACT_ATOMS: atom_id res chain seq x y z
N VAL A 1 1.30 -7.09 15.15
CA VAL A 1 1.11 -6.69 13.74
C VAL A 1 0.16 -5.50 13.64
N GLU A 2 0.08 -4.83 12.49
CA GLU A 2 -0.79 -3.66 12.32
C GLU A 2 -2.27 -4.03 12.21
N SER A 3 -2.60 -4.99 11.37
CA SER A 3 -3.98 -5.30 10.98
C SER A 3 -4.55 -6.47 11.79
N PRO A 4 -5.81 -6.34 12.29
CA PRO A 4 -6.53 -7.45 12.91
C PRO A 4 -6.74 -8.63 11.97
N ASN A 5 -6.92 -8.40 10.67
CA ASN A 5 -7.03 -9.45 9.67
C ASN A 5 -5.72 -10.23 9.56
N LYS A 6 -4.59 -9.51 9.46
CA LYS A 6 -3.26 -10.10 9.42
C LYS A 6 -2.98 -10.95 10.66
N ALA A 7 -3.31 -10.45 11.87
CA ALA A 7 -3.16 -11.21 13.10
C ALA A 7 -3.93 -12.54 13.07
N ARG A 8 -5.18 -12.51 12.61
CA ARG A 8 -6.02 -13.68 12.48
C ARG A 8 -5.49 -14.66 11.42
N THR A 9 -5.07 -14.15 10.25
CA THR A 9 -4.49 -14.96 9.18
C THR A 9 -3.25 -15.70 9.66
N ILE A 10 -2.33 -15.01 10.33
CA ILE A 10 -1.08 -15.59 10.86
C ILE A 10 -1.39 -16.70 11.88
N ALA A 11 -2.28 -16.43 12.84
CA ALA A 11 -2.63 -17.41 13.84
C ALA A 11 -3.23 -18.69 13.23
N ASN A 12 -4.11 -18.55 12.23
CA ASN A 12 -4.76 -19.68 11.56
C ASN A 12 -3.80 -20.57 10.76
N PHE A 13 -2.60 -20.12 10.43
CA PHE A 13 -1.58 -20.97 9.78
C PHE A 13 -1.09 -22.12 10.67
N PHE A 14 -1.23 -21.96 11.97
CA PHE A 14 -0.72 -22.93 12.96
C PHE A 14 -1.83 -23.77 13.61
N GLY A 15 -3.08 -23.57 13.18
CA GLY A 15 -4.23 -24.31 13.69
C GLY A 15 -5.35 -23.38 14.14
N LYS A 16 -6.34 -23.93 14.84
CA LYS A 16 -7.46 -23.15 15.40
C LYS A 16 -6.97 -22.43 16.67
N PRO A 17 -6.84 -21.09 16.67
CA PRO A 17 -6.34 -20.36 17.82
C PRO A 17 -7.39 -20.26 18.93
N THR A 18 -6.93 -20.24 20.18
CA THR A 18 -7.71 -19.73 21.31
C THR A 18 -7.75 -18.22 21.23
N ILE A 19 -8.90 -17.62 21.54
CA ILE A 19 -9.09 -16.16 21.43
C ILE A 19 -9.34 -15.58 22.81
N ARG A 20 -8.36 -14.84 23.31
CA ARG A 20 -8.51 -13.99 24.50
C ARG A 20 -9.01 -12.61 24.07
N ARG A 21 -9.98 -12.07 24.79
CA ARG A 21 -10.57 -10.75 24.50
C ARG A 21 -10.52 -9.86 25.75
N ARG A 22 -10.12 -8.60 25.55
CA ARG A 22 -10.16 -7.57 26.58
C ARG A 22 -10.42 -6.21 25.93
N ASN A 23 -11.41 -5.46 26.41
CA ASN A 23 -11.78 -4.14 25.91
C ASN A 23 -11.92 -4.07 24.37
N GLY A 24 -12.52 -5.10 23.76
CA GLY A 24 -12.67 -5.19 22.30
C GLY A 24 -11.41 -5.62 21.52
N LEU A 25 -10.26 -5.68 22.18
CA LEU A 25 -9.01 -6.18 21.59
C LEU A 25 -8.97 -7.70 21.63
N LYS A 26 -8.29 -8.32 20.66
CA LYS A 26 -8.18 -9.76 20.50
C LYS A 26 -6.71 -10.19 20.50
N VAL A 27 -6.42 -11.24 21.25
CA VAL A 27 -5.18 -11.98 21.16
C VAL A 27 -5.50 -13.38 20.67
N TYR A 28 -4.80 -13.83 19.66
CA TYR A 28 -4.90 -15.17 19.11
C TYR A 28 -3.73 -15.99 19.65
N GLU A 29 -4.04 -17.03 20.42
CA GLU A 29 -3.05 -17.92 21.04
C GLU A 29 -3.00 -19.24 20.30
N VAL A 30 -1.82 -19.61 19.82
CA VAL A 30 -1.60 -20.82 19.01
C VAL A 30 -0.18 -21.34 19.22
N THR A 31 0.02 -22.65 19.10
CA THR A 31 1.35 -23.25 19.13
C THR A 31 1.87 -23.50 17.72
N THR A 32 3.13 -23.15 17.50
CA THR A 32 3.85 -23.47 16.25
C THR A 32 4.55 -24.83 16.32
N GLY A 33 4.50 -25.51 17.48
CA GLY A 33 5.33 -26.69 17.82
C GLY A 33 6.66 -26.29 18.47
N LYS A 34 7.20 -25.12 18.13
CA LYS A 34 8.44 -24.56 18.71
C LYS A 34 8.15 -23.45 19.73
N TYR A 35 7.10 -22.67 19.51
CA TYR A 35 6.71 -21.54 20.33
C TYR A 35 5.22 -21.57 20.66
N LEU A 36 4.86 -21.05 21.84
CA LEU A 36 3.51 -20.57 22.11
C LEU A 36 3.45 -19.14 21.59
N LEU A 37 2.66 -18.92 20.55
CA LEU A 37 2.56 -17.66 19.85
C LEU A 37 1.29 -16.91 20.25
N MET A 38 1.43 -15.69 20.75
CA MET A 38 0.33 -14.76 21.01
C MET A 38 0.35 -13.69 19.91
N VAL A 39 -0.66 -13.65 19.05
CA VAL A 39 -0.74 -12.69 17.94
C VAL A 39 -1.83 -11.68 18.22
N THR A 40 -1.46 -10.40 18.22
CA THR A 40 -2.39 -9.28 18.36
C THR A 40 -2.10 -8.18 17.35
N ALA A 41 -3.01 -7.20 17.23
CA ALA A 41 -2.89 -6.10 16.28
C ALA A 41 -3.20 -4.76 16.93
N THR A 42 -2.49 -3.71 16.48
CA THR A 42 -2.73 -2.32 16.90
C THR A 42 -3.92 -1.67 16.20
N GLY A 43 -4.24 -2.13 14.99
CA GLY A 43 -5.27 -1.52 14.14
C GLY A 43 -4.76 -0.29 13.38
N GLY A 44 -3.46 -0.19 13.15
CA GLY A 44 -2.76 0.89 12.45
C GLY A 44 -1.89 1.73 13.37
N HIS A 45 -1.74 3.01 13.05
CA HIS A 45 -1.01 3.97 13.87
C HIS A 45 -1.63 4.11 15.26
N VAL A 46 -0.79 4.15 16.29
CA VAL A 46 -1.18 4.36 17.69
C VAL A 46 -0.79 5.73 18.20
N PHE A 47 0.14 6.41 17.52
CA PHE A 47 0.61 7.75 17.82
C PHE A 47 0.58 8.64 16.59
N ASP A 48 0.37 9.93 16.78
CA ASP A 48 0.56 10.97 15.76
C ASP A 48 1.06 12.26 16.40
N LEU A 49 1.54 13.19 15.58
CA LEU A 49 2.03 14.49 16.03
C LEU A 49 0.91 15.30 16.68
N VAL A 50 1.23 15.93 17.79
CA VAL A 50 0.34 16.95 18.41
C VAL A 50 0.20 18.18 17.50
N VAL A 51 -0.73 19.07 17.80
CA VAL A 51 -0.98 20.28 17.02
C VAL A 51 -0.60 21.54 17.81
N SER A 52 -0.78 21.51 19.14
CA SER A 52 -0.70 22.68 20.02
C SER A 52 0.73 23.06 20.41
N GLN A 53 1.69 22.12 20.31
CA GLN A 53 3.06 22.35 20.78
C GLN A 53 4.02 22.67 19.62
N GLY A 54 4.93 23.63 19.85
CA GLY A 54 5.93 24.04 18.88
C GLY A 54 5.32 24.52 17.56
N PHE A 55 6.04 24.29 16.45
CA PHE A 55 5.55 24.58 15.12
C PHE A 55 4.85 23.34 14.53
N HIS A 56 3.54 23.28 14.66
CA HIS A 56 2.69 22.16 14.20
C HIS A 56 3.09 20.78 14.78
N GLY A 57 3.39 20.72 16.05
CA GLY A 57 3.80 19.49 16.74
C GLY A 57 5.28 19.20 16.71
N ILE A 58 6.11 20.16 16.31
CA ILE A 58 7.57 20.01 16.24
C ILE A 58 8.22 21.14 17.02
N LEU A 59 8.97 20.77 18.06
CA LEU A 59 9.79 21.71 18.80
C LEU A 59 11.01 22.04 17.97
N THR A 60 11.28 23.33 17.79
CA THR A 60 12.49 23.82 17.12
C THR A 60 13.65 23.92 18.13
N PRO A 61 14.91 24.08 17.69
CA PRO A 61 16.01 24.33 18.59
C PRO A 61 15.80 25.51 19.56
N LYS A 62 14.93 26.47 19.20
CA LYS A 62 14.56 27.59 20.06
C LYS A 62 13.57 27.22 21.18
N ASP A 63 12.78 26.18 20.95
CA ASP A 63 11.73 25.71 21.87
C ASP A 63 12.22 24.56 22.76
N SER A 64 13.36 23.97 22.42
CA SER A 64 13.93 22.81 23.12
C SER A 64 15.33 23.11 23.63
N TYR A 65 15.72 22.45 24.71
CA TYR A 65 17.11 22.52 25.24
C TYR A 65 18.10 21.70 24.40
N VAL A 66 17.65 21.10 23.31
CA VAL A 66 18.45 20.25 22.41
C VAL A 66 18.52 20.97 21.06
N ASP A 67 19.71 21.08 20.48
CA ASP A 67 19.94 21.68 19.17
C ASP A 67 19.44 20.76 18.03
N ARG A 68 18.17 20.40 18.11
CA ARG A 68 17.48 19.49 17.17
C ARG A 68 16.00 19.83 17.05
N TYR A 69 15.43 19.45 15.93
CA TYR A 69 13.98 19.42 15.74
C TYR A 69 13.40 18.17 16.38
N LEU A 70 12.49 18.33 17.33
CA LEU A 70 11.90 17.23 18.09
C LEU A 70 10.40 17.12 17.79
N PRO A 71 9.95 16.06 17.09
CA PRO A 71 8.54 15.81 16.90
C PRO A 71 7.91 15.36 18.22
N VAL A 72 6.80 15.98 18.59
CA VAL A 72 6.02 15.65 19.79
C VAL A 72 4.83 14.78 19.40
N TYR A 73 4.77 13.59 19.95
CA TYR A 73 3.72 12.60 19.67
C TYR A 73 2.79 12.45 20.87
N ASP A 74 1.50 12.22 20.59
CA ASP A 74 0.53 11.75 21.56
C ASP A 74 -0.29 10.60 20.96
N THR A 75 -1.05 9.89 21.79
CA THR A 75 -1.91 8.79 21.36
C THR A 75 -2.95 9.27 20.37
N LEU A 76 -3.16 8.47 19.32
CA LEU A 76 -4.15 8.76 18.31
C LEU A 76 -5.54 8.41 18.81
N LYS A 77 -6.44 9.38 18.77
CA LYS A 77 -7.84 9.26 19.17
C LYS A 77 -8.74 9.28 17.94
N ARG A 78 -9.79 8.50 17.96
CA ARG A 78 -10.79 8.44 16.87
C ARG A 78 -12.19 8.56 17.43
N CYS A 79 -12.93 9.53 16.96
CA CYS A 79 -14.36 9.64 17.22
C CYS A 79 -15.11 8.53 16.46
N LEU A 80 -15.89 7.71 17.15
CA LEU A 80 -16.65 6.62 16.55
C LEU A 80 -17.92 7.09 15.83
N ASP A 81 -18.40 8.31 16.14
CA ASP A 81 -19.62 8.84 15.54
C ASP A 81 -19.34 9.57 14.21
N CYS A 82 -18.26 10.37 14.12
CA CYS A 82 -17.95 11.13 12.90
C CYS A 82 -16.66 10.69 12.19
N GLY A 83 -15.94 9.71 12.74
CA GLY A 83 -14.71 9.17 12.16
C GLY A 83 -13.47 10.08 12.25
N TYR A 84 -13.60 11.29 12.86
CA TYR A 84 -12.51 12.25 12.96
C TYR A 84 -11.38 11.70 13.85
N GLN A 85 -10.14 11.87 13.38
CA GLN A 85 -8.92 11.48 14.10
C GLN A 85 -8.21 12.73 14.63
N PHE A 86 -7.69 12.65 15.86
CA PHE A 86 -7.00 13.74 16.54
C PHE A 86 -6.10 13.19 17.65
N THR A 87 -5.16 14.00 18.12
CA THR A 87 -4.24 13.64 19.21
C THR A 87 -4.58 14.37 20.51
N GLU A 88 -5.13 15.58 20.44
CA GLU A 88 -5.34 16.46 21.59
C GLU A 88 -6.81 16.83 21.73
N TYR A 89 -7.27 16.87 22.97
CA TYR A 89 -8.56 17.46 23.30
C TYR A 89 -8.45 18.98 23.30
N VAL A 90 -9.55 19.65 22.98
CA VAL A 90 -9.62 21.12 23.10
C VAL A 90 -9.71 21.47 24.57
N GLU A 91 -8.82 22.34 25.05
CA GLU A 91 -8.90 22.89 26.41
C GLU A 91 -10.31 23.47 26.67
N ASP A 92 -10.77 23.35 27.88
CA ASP A 92 -12.10 23.83 28.35
C ASP A 92 -13.33 23.07 27.80
N LYS A 93 -13.19 22.15 26.84
CA LYS A 93 -14.31 21.35 26.30
C LYS A 93 -14.42 19.95 26.89
N GLY A 94 -13.44 19.55 27.72
CA GLY A 94 -13.35 18.21 28.27
C GLY A 94 -13.02 17.15 27.20
N LYS A 95 -13.17 15.87 27.57
CA LYS A 95 -12.81 14.72 26.68
C LYS A 95 -13.90 14.49 25.62
N VAL A 96 -14.03 15.41 24.67
CA VAL A 96 -14.99 15.32 23.56
C VAL A 96 -14.30 15.50 22.21
N CYS A 97 -14.92 14.98 21.16
CA CYS A 97 -14.44 15.13 19.79
C CYS A 97 -14.37 16.61 19.38
N PRO A 98 -13.22 17.11 18.92
CA PRO A 98 -13.07 18.51 18.50
C PRO A 98 -13.99 18.91 17.35
N LYS A 99 -14.41 17.93 16.51
CA LYS A 99 -15.23 18.17 15.33
C LYS A 99 -16.72 18.17 15.62
N CYS A 100 -17.24 17.18 16.37
CA CYS A 100 -18.67 16.97 16.56
C CYS A 100 -19.15 17.01 18.01
N GLY A 101 -18.24 17.18 18.99
CA GLY A 101 -18.58 17.24 20.42
C GLY A 101 -18.94 15.89 21.06
N SER A 102 -18.90 14.79 20.33
CA SER A 102 -19.23 13.47 20.87
C SER A 102 -18.21 13.00 21.92
N LYS A 103 -18.72 12.27 22.94
CA LYS A 103 -17.89 11.56 23.94
C LYS A 103 -17.48 10.16 23.51
N ASN A 104 -18.03 9.64 22.40
CA ASN A 104 -17.77 8.30 21.90
C ASN A 104 -16.43 8.25 21.17
N ILE A 105 -15.35 8.19 21.94
CA ILE A 105 -13.98 8.29 21.46
C ILE A 105 -13.24 7.00 21.81
N ARG A 106 -12.55 6.42 20.80
CA ARG A 106 -11.57 5.36 20.99
C ARG A 106 -10.18 5.98 21.06
N ASP A 107 -9.48 5.76 22.18
CA ASP A 107 -8.09 6.18 22.37
C ASP A 107 -7.16 4.98 22.19
N SER A 108 -6.11 5.14 21.39
CA SER A 108 -5.10 4.09 21.19
C SER A 108 -4.24 3.84 22.44
N LEU A 109 -4.31 4.68 23.47
CA LEU A 109 -3.70 4.44 24.78
C LEU A 109 -4.15 3.09 25.37
N GLU A 110 -5.42 2.73 25.20
CA GLU A 110 -5.95 1.44 25.69
C GLU A 110 -5.27 0.25 25.00
N ILE A 111 -4.97 0.39 23.70
CA ILE A 111 -4.25 -0.62 22.92
C ILE A 111 -2.83 -0.77 23.46
N ILE A 112 -2.13 0.34 23.67
CA ILE A 112 -0.76 0.33 24.18
C ILE A 112 -0.69 -0.29 25.58
N ASN A 113 -1.59 0.09 26.48
CA ASN A 113 -1.63 -0.47 27.83
C ASN A 113 -1.89 -1.99 27.80
N PHE A 114 -2.81 -2.44 26.95
CA PHE A 114 -3.07 -3.85 26.77
C PHE A 114 -1.86 -4.61 26.23
N ILE A 115 -1.14 -4.06 25.25
CA ILE A 115 0.06 -4.72 24.70
C ILE A 115 1.22 -4.72 25.72
N LYS A 116 1.33 -3.70 26.59
CA LYS A 116 2.30 -3.69 27.69
C LYS A 116 2.07 -4.86 28.64
N GLU A 117 0.82 -5.10 29.07
CA GLU A 117 0.47 -6.24 29.91
C GLU A 117 0.84 -7.58 29.23
N LEU A 118 0.55 -7.71 27.91
CA LEU A 118 0.94 -8.91 27.17
C LEU A 118 2.46 -9.08 27.07
N ALA A 119 3.20 -7.98 26.97
CA ALA A 119 4.66 -8.02 26.89
C ALA A 119 5.31 -8.55 28.17
N GLU A 120 4.67 -8.34 29.34
CA GLU A 120 5.12 -8.88 30.62
C GLU A 120 4.86 -10.40 30.75
N GLU A 121 3.89 -10.94 30.00
CA GLU A 121 3.53 -12.36 30.03
C GLU A 121 4.47 -13.24 29.18
N VAL A 122 5.31 -12.65 28.30
CA VAL A 122 6.09 -13.38 27.29
C VAL A 122 7.60 -13.18 27.45
N ASP A 123 8.39 -14.11 26.91
CA ASP A 123 9.85 -14.00 26.92
C ASP A 123 10.41 -13.15 25.78
N LEU A 124 9.68 -13.07 24.66
CA LEU A 124 10.10 -12.36 23.45
C LEU A 124 8.90 -11.66 22.81
N VAL A 125 9.04 -10.38 22.57
CA VAL A 125 8.11 -9.57 21.78
C VAL A 125 8.66 -9.41 20.37
N LEU A 126 7.86 -9.81 19.37
CA LEU A 126 8.19 -9.68 17.95
C LEU A 126 7.23 -8.69 17.29
N ILE A 127 7.77 -7.65 16.70
CA ILE A 127 6.98 -6.62 16.02
C ILE A 127 6.99 -6.88 14.51
N GLY A 128 5.81 -7.24 13.96
CA GLY A 128 5.59 -7.64 12.57
C GLY A 128 4.71 -6.65 11.80
N THR A 129 5.07 -5.36 11.78
CA THR A 129 4.45 -4.32 10.95
C THR A 129 4.83 -4.49 9.48
N ASP A 130 4.23 -3.73 8.56
CA ASP A 130 4.50 -3.83 7.12
C ASP A 130 5.98 -3.59 6.78
N PRO A 131 6.49 -4.19 5.70
CA PRO A 131 7.91 -4.13 5.34
C PRO A 131 8.25 -2.82 4.59
N ASP A 132 7.77 -1.68 5.05
CA ASP A 132 8.05 -0.35 4.49
C ASP A 132 8.51 0.63 5.58
N THR A 133 8.85 1.85 5.18
CA THR A 133 9.33 2.90 6.10
C THR A 133 8.26 3.28 7.13
N GLU A 134 6.98 3.27 6.72
CA GLU A 134 5.85 3.56 7.59
C GLU A 134 5.68 2.47 8.65
N GLY A 135 5.72 1.20 8.23
CA GLY A 135 5.64 0.05 9.15
C GLY A 135 6.84 -0.03 10.09
N GLU A 136 8.05 0.32 9.65
CA GLU A 136 9.23 0.39 10.50
C GLU A 136 9.05 1.44 11.61
N LYS A 137 8.51 2.62 11.27
CA LYS A 137 8.22 3.70 12.24
C LYS A 137 7.09 3.33 13.20
N ILE A 138 5.99 2.76 12.71
CA ILE A 138 4.89 2.29 13.56
C ILE A 138 5.43 1.25 14.57
N GLY A 139 6.22 0.31 14.06
CA GLY A 139 6.85 -0.70 14.89
C GLY A 139 7.76 -0.12 15.96
N TRP A 140 8.55 0.89 15.62
CA TRP A 140 9.41 1.60 16.54
C TRP A 140 8.64 2.34 17.64
N ASP A 141 7.57 3.04 17.28
CA ASP A 141 6.73 3.74 18.26
C ASP A 141 6.19 2.78 19.32
N ILE A 142 5.74 1.61 18.90
CA ILE A 142 5.30 0.56 19.80
C ILE A 142 6.48 0.05 20.65
N ALA A 143 7.62 -0.22 20.01
CA ALA A 143 8.82 -0.76 20.65
C ALA A 143 9.32 0.14 21.80
N VAL A 144 9.37 1.45 21.59
CA VAL A 144 9.80 2.42 22.61
C VAL A 144 8.93 2.31 23.87
N HIS A 145 7.62 2.12 23.71
CA HIS A 145 6.69 2.02 24.83
C HIS A 145 6.67 0.63 25.49
N LEU A 146 7.10 -0.41 24.78
CA LEU A 146 7.16 -1.77 25.29
C LEU A 146 8.51 -2.13 25.92
N ARG A 147 9.59 -1.42 25.60
CA ARG A 147 10.94 -1.70 26.14
C ARG A 147 11.00 -1.87 27.65
N PRO A 148 10.33 -1.05 28.48
CA PRO A 148 10.35 -1.23 29.94
C PRO A 148 9.60 -2.49 30.42
N HIS A 149 8.74 -3.07 29.59
CA HIS A 149 7.85 -4.19 29.92
C HIS A 149 8.27 -5.51 29.27
N ALA A 150 9.09 -5.47 28.22
CA ALA A 150 9.51 -6.64 27.47
C ALA A 150 10.90 -7.12 27.89
N LYS A 151 11.08 -8.42 28.16
CA LYS A 151 12.39 -9.02 28.42
C LYS A 151 13.31 -8.93 27.20
N LYS A 152 12.78 -9.18 26.02
CA LYS A 152 13.46 -9.05 24.72
C LYS A 152 12.47 -8.58 23.68
N LEU A 153 12.91 -7.68 22.78
CA LEU A 153 12.07 -7.12 21.74
C LEU A 153 12.86 -7.02 20.43
N LEU A 154 12.30 -7.59 19.36
CA LEU A 154 12.90 -7.60 18.02
C LEU A 154 11.85 -7.32 16.94
N ARG A 155 12.33 -7.05 15.74
CA ARG A 155 11.54 -6.84 14.53
C ARG A 155 11.47 -8.14 13.72
N VAL A 156 10.31 -8.48 13.16
CA VAL A 156 10.15 -9.50 12.12
C VAL A 156 9.62 -8.87 10.85
N GLU A 157 10.17 -9.28 9.73
CA GLU A 157 9.85 -8.72 8.41
C GLU A 157 9.43 -9.84 7.47
N PHE A 158 8.32 -9.65 6.77
CA PHE A 158 7.80 -10.58 5.77
C PHE A 158 7.11 -9.82 4.66
N HIS A 159 7.38 -10.23 3.41
CA HIS A 159 6.86 -9.59 2.20
C HIS A 159 5.64 -10.32 1.62
N GLU A 160 5.22 -11.41 2.24
CA GLU A 160 3.99 -12.14 1.96
C GLU A 160 3.43 -12.75 3.26
N VAL A 161 2.12 -12.82 3.38
CA VAL A 161 1.46 -13.42 4.54
C VAL A 161 1.16 -14.89 4.23
N THR A 162 2.21 -15.71 4.30
CA THR A 162 2.14 -17.18 4.12
C THR A 162 2.76 -17.88 5.32
N LYS A 163 2.35 -19.14 5.57
CA LYS A 163 2.92 -19.92 6.70
C LYS A 163 4.44 -19.99 6.63
N ARG A 164 4.98 -20.21 5.41
CA ARG A 164 6.42 -20.28 5.18
C ARG A 164 7.11 -18.97 5.57
N ALA A 165 6.65 -17.85 4.98
CA ALA A 165 7.28 -16.55 5.23
C ALA A 165 7.18 -16.12 6.70
N ILE A 166 6.09 -16.47 7.39
CA ILE A 166 5.96 -16.19 8.81
C ILE A 166 6.92 -17.06 9.65
N VAL A 167 7.06 -18.34 9.34
CA VAL A 167 8.03 -19.21 10.05
C VAL A 167 9.46 -18.72 9.82
N ASP A 168 9.82 -18.40 8.57
CA ASP A 168 11.13 -17.86 8.23
C ASP A 168 11.41 -16.54 8.99
N ALA A 169 10.42 -15.64 9.08
CA ALA A 169 10.55 -14.40 9.83
C ALA A 169 10.67 -14.60 11.35
N LEU A 170 9.93 -15.56 11.91
CA LEU A 170 10.03 -15.91 13.34
C LEU A 170 11.40 -16.51 13.70
N ASP A 171 12.00 -17.26 12.79
CA ASP A 171 13.32 -17.86 12.99
C ASP A 171 14.48 -16.87 12.71
N ASN A 172 14.23 -15.78 11.98
CA ASN A 172 15.23 -14.77 11.61
C ASN A 172 14.78 -13.34 12.00
N PRO A 173 14.52 -13.07 13.29
CA PRO A 173 14.19 -11.72 13.72
C PRO A 173 15.41 -10.82 13.65
N ARG A 174 15.18 -9.51 13.42
CA ARG A 174 16.22 -8.48 13.31
C ARG A 174 16.01 -7.32 14.28
N ASP A 175 17.02 -6.47 14.40
CA ASP A 175 16.87 -5.16 15.02
C ASP A 175 16.11 -4.19 14.11
N PHE A 176 15.65 -3.08 14.68
CA PHE A 176 15.03 -2.00 13.93
C PHE A 176 16.04 -1.28 13.03
N ASN A 177 15.61 -0.90 11.86
CA ASN A 177 16.40 -0.09 10.93
C ASN A 177 16.21 1.41 11.25
N ILE A 178 17.17 1.97 11.97
CA ILE A 178 17.13 3.38 12.42
C ILE A 178 17.06 4.34 11.23
N ASN A 179 17.74 4.07 10.13
CA ASN A 179 17.73 4.94 8.94
C ASN A 179 16.32 5.04 8.32
N LEU A 180 15.56 3.93 8.28
CA LEU A 180 14.18 3.95 7.80
C LEU A 180 13.25 4.71 8.75
N ILE A 181 13.48 4.59 10.06
CA ILE A 181 12.72 5.31 11.08
C ILE A 181 12.96 6.81 10.94
N GLU A 182 14.24 7.24 10.85
CA GLU A 182 14.60 8.64 10.68
C GLU A 182 14.06 9.22 9.39
N ALA A 183 14.16 8.49 8.28
CA ALA A 183 13.57 8.90 7.00
C ALA A 183 12.06 9.14 7.11
N GLN A 184 11.34 8.27 7.81
CA GLN A 184 9.90 8.43 8.00
C GLN A 184 9.56 9.58 8.95
N ILE A 185 10.39 9.84 9.98
CA ILE A 185 10.23 11.00 10.87
C ILE A 185 10.40 12.30 10.07
N VAL A 186 11.48 12.42 9.27
CA VAL A 186 11.74 13.58 8.41
C VAL A 186 10.56 13.80 7.46
N ARG A 187 10.13 12.74 6.76
CA ARG A 187 8.97 12.80 5.88
C ARG A 187 7.71 13.29 6.61
N ARG A 188 7.47 12.83 7.85
CA ARG A 188 6.31 13.26 8.64
C ARG A 188 6.37 14.73 9.03
N ILE A 189 7.56 15.22 9.35
CA ILE A 189 7.81 16.65 9.64
C ILE A 189 7.53 17.49 8.40
N GLU A 190 8.09 17.11 7.25
CA GLU A 190 7.88 17.82 5.99
C GLU A 190 6.41 17.85 5.57
N ASP A 191 5.72 16.71 5.61
CA ASP A 191 4.30 16.61 5.27
C ASP A 191 3.44 17.51 6.17
N ARG A 192 3.80 17.62 7.47
CA ARG A 192 3.12 18.48 8.42
C ARG A 192 3.36 19.96 8.13
N TRP A 193 4.61 20.36 7.96
CA TRP A 193 4.96 21.77 7.73
C TRP A 193 4.47 22.27 6.39
N ILE A 194 4.81 21.59 5.31
CA ILE A 194 4.41 21.97 3.95
C ILE A 194 2.89 21.95 3.83
N GLY A 195 2.25 20.87 4.28
CA GLY A 195 0.81 20.71 4.17
C GLY A 195 0.02 21.75 4.95
N PHE A 196 0.38 22.01 6.21
CA PHE A 196 -0.36 22.93 7.06
C PHE A 196 -0.10 24.39 6.70
N GLU A 197 1.16 24.75 6.51
CA GLU A 197 1.53 26.15 6.26
C GLU A 197 1.04 26.65 4.90
N LEU A 198 1.26 25.84 3.84
CA LEU A 198 0.78 26.23 2.51
C LEU A 198 -0.74 26.18 2.40
N SER A 199 -1.39 25.21 3.04
CA SER A 199 -2.87 25.17 3.06
C SER A 199 -3.44 26.39 3.76
N ARG A 200 -2.85 26.83 4.87
CA ARG A 200 -3.27 28.04 5.57
C ARG A 200 -3.16 29.27 4.69
N ARG A 201 -2.02 29.43 3.97
CA ARG A 201 -1.83 30.53 3.01
C ARG A 201 -2.87 30.53 1.89
N LEU A 202 -3.23 29.35 1.39
CA LEU A 202 -4.32 29.25 0.41
C LEU A 202 -5.65 29.72 0.98
N TRP A 203 -5.95 29.40 2.24
CA TRP A 203 -7.18 29.85 2.91
C TRP A 203 -7.20 31.35 3.13
N ASP A 204 -6.08 31.92 3.53
CA ASP A 204 -5.94 33.38 3.75
C ASP A 204 -6.09 34.17 2.45
N VAL A 205 -5.52 33.66 1.32
CA VAL A 205 -5.58 34.34 0.03
C VAL A 205 -6.93 34.16 -0.68
N PHE A 206 -7.46 32.94 -0.67
CA PHE A 206 -8.67 32.62 -1.44
C PHE A 206 -9.95 32.57 -0.62
N GLY A 207 -9.89 32.64 0.71
CA GLY A 207 -11.06 32.51 1.61
C GLY A 207 -11.71 31.11 1.61
N MET A 208 -11.07 30.10 1.01
CA MET A 208 -11.63 28.78 0.76
C MET A 208 -10.93 27.73 1.62
N ARG A 209 -11.54 27.31 2.74
CA ARG A 209 -10.97 26.35 3.69
C ARG A 209 -10.90 24.89 3.18
N TRP A 210 -11.49 24.59 2.03
CA TRP A 210 -11.42 23.29 1.38
C TRP A 210 -10.18 23.11 0.48
N LEU A 211 -9.48 24.20 0.15
CA LEU A 211 -8.21 24.14 -0.59
C LEU A 211 -7.13 23.52 0.31
N SER A 212 -6.29 22.72 -0.30
CA SER A 212 -5.15 22.13 0.38
C SER A 212 -3.92 22.07 -0.51
N ALA A 213 -2.76 22.20 0.12
CA ALA A 213 -1.46 21.97 -0.52
C ALA A 213 -0.73 20.85 0.19
N GLY A 214 0.19 20.20 -0.48
CA GLY A 214 1.00 19.14 0.09
C GLY A 214 2.23 18.84 -0.75
N ARG A 215 3.21 18.23 -0.12
CA ARG A 215 4.52 17.93 -0.71
C ARG A 215 4.44 17.09 -2.00
N VAL A 216 3.48 16.21 -2.10
CA VAL A 216 3.26 15.35 -3.28
C VAL A 216 2.16 15.89 -4.17
N GLN A 217 0.99 16.20 -3.60
CA GLN A 217 -0.19 16.57 -4.40
C GLN A 217 0.02 17.85 -5.22
N THR A 218 0.73 18.85 -4.69
CA THR A 218 0.91 20.13 -5.37
C THR A 218 1.87 20.03 -6.56
N PRO A 219 3.06 19.40 -6.47
CA PRO A 219 3.91 19.15 -7.64
C PRO A 219 3.22 18.28 -8.70
N VAL A 220 2.52 17.23 -8.31
CA VAL A 220 1.79 16.36 -9.25
C VAL A 220 0.71 17.15 -10.00
N LEU A 221 -0.04 18.02 -9.30
CA LEU A 221 -1.00 18.91 -9.95
C LEU A 221 -0.32 19.85 -10.95
N GLY A 222 0.85 20.41 -10.60
CA GLY A 222 1.66 21.22 -11.50
C GLY A 222 2.00 20.49 -12.79
N TRP A 223 2.52 19.27 -12.70
CA TRP A 223 2.84 18.45 -13.88
C TRP A 223 1.61 18.10 -14.73
N ILE A 224 0.45 17.90 -14.10
CA ILE A 224 -0.79 17.67 -14.85
C ILE A 224 -1.20 18.91 -15.61
N ILE A 225 -1.09 20.09 -14.98
CA ILE A 225 -1.39 21.38 -15.62
C ILE A 225 -0.43 21.64 -16.80
N GLU A 226 0.88 21.46 -16.61
CA GLU A 226 1.88 21.60 -17.68
C GLU A 226 1.60 20.68 -18.87
N LYS A 227 1.29 19.40 -18.59
CA LYS A 227 0.90 18.44 -19.63
C LYS A 227 -0.38 18.85 -20.36
N TYR A 228 -1.37 19.33 -19.61
CA TYR A 228 -2.62 19.80 -20.20
C TYR A 228 -2.40 21.02 -21.09
N GLU A 229 -1.63 21.99 -20.63
CA GLU A 229 -1.30 23.19 -21.41
C GLU A 229 -0.54 22.84 -22.70
N LYS A 230 0.43 21.92 -22.61
CA LYS A 230 1.15 21.40 -23.76
C LYS A 230 0.19 20.74 -24.74
N TRP A 231 -0.64 19.80 -24.27
CA TRP A 231 -1.64 19.14 -25.09
C TRP A 231 -2.63 20.12 -25.72
N ALA A 232 -3.08 21.13 -24.96
CA ALA A 232 -4.02 22.14 -25.49
C ALA A 232 -3.39 23.00 -26.58
N LYS A 233 -2.08 23.33 -26.51
CA LYS A 233 -1.33 24.06 -27.53
C LYS A 233 -1.03 23.20 -28.76
N GLU A 234 -0.80 21.91 -28.56
CA GLU A 234 -0.43 20.95 -29.62
C GLU A 234 -1.64 20.27 -30.28
N ARG A 235 -2.87 20.72 -29.96
CA ARG A 235 -4.07 20.19 -30.61
C ARG A 235 -4.02 20.39 -32.11
N ARG A 236 -4.05 19.27 -32.82
CA ARG A 236 -4.08 19.24 -34.28
C ARG A 236 -5.38 18.66 -34.77
N LYS A 237 -5.87 19.11 -35.90
CA LYS A 237 -6.95 18.40 -36.58
C LYS A 237 -6.34 17.23 -37.33
N VAL A 238 -6.95 16.07 -37.18
CA VAL A 238 -6.59 14.86 -37.90
C VAL A 238 -7.78 14.35 -38.67
N TYR A 239 -7.53 13.86 -39.87
CA TYR A 239 -8.49 13.10 -40.64
C TYR A 239 -8.31 11.61 -40.34
N VAL A 240 -9.39 10.96 -40.00
CA VAL A 240 -9.39 9.51 -39.74
C VAL A 240 -9.89 8.79 -40.97
N VAL A 241 -8.97 8.17 -41.70
CA VAL A 241 -9.28 7.38 -42.91
C VAL A 241 -9.47 5.93 -42.51
N LYS A 242 -10.66 5.40 -42.72
CA LYS A 242 -10.97 3.98 -42.48
C LYS A 242 -10.95 3.24 -43.81
N VAL A 243 -10.00 2.30 -43.95
CA VAL A 243 -9.91 1.41 -45.11
C VAL A 243 -10.65 0.13 -44.78
N LYS A 244 -11.96 0.10 -45.10
CA LYS A 244 -12.91 -0.99 -44.73
C LYS A 244 -12.74 -1.32 -43.23
N ASP A 245 -12.73 -2.60 -42.88
CA ASP A 245 -12.50 -3.08 -41.50
C ASP A 245 -11.04 -3.48 -41.25
N LEU A 246 -10.14 -3.15 -42.16
CA LEU A 246 -8.73 -3.59 -42.13
C LEU A 246 -7.81 -2.60 -41.41
N LEU A 247 -7.95 -1.31 -41.70
CA LEU A 247 -6.98 -0.33 -41.25
C LEU A 247 -7.65 1.01 -40.94
N THR A 248 -7.18 1.69 -39.89
CA THR A 248 -7.52 3.07 -39.60
C THR A 248 -6.23 3.88 -39.61
N ILE A 249 -6.17 4.92 -40.47
CA ILE A 249 -5.02 5.79 -40.61
C ILE A 249 -5.42 7.18 -40.10
N GLU A 250 -4.60 7.78 -39.27
CA GLU A 250 -4.75 9.16 -38.82
C GLU A 250 -3.76 10.03 -39.59
N LEU A 251 -4.27 10.95 -40.39
CA LEU A 251 -3.47 11.88 -41.19
C LEU A 251 -3.65 13.29 -40.61
N PRO A 252 -2.55 14.01 -40.27
CA PRO A 252 -2.61 15.42 -39.91
C PRO A 252 -3.22 16.27 -41.03
N GLU A 253 -4.03 17.27 -40.67
CA GLU A 253 -4.66 18.15 -41.67
C GLU A 253 -3.64 18.80 -42.63
N GLU A 254 -2.42 19.02 -42.12
CA GLU A 254 -1.31 19.64 -42.86
C GLU A 254 -0.79 18.74 -44.01
N GLU A 255 -0.91 17.41 -43.86
CA GLU A 255 -0.45 16.44 -44.86
C GLU A 255 -1.47 16.19 -45.98
N ILE A 256 -2.72 16.71 -45.82
CA ILE A 256 -3.78 16.52 -46.81
C ILE A 256 -3.92 17.77 -47.65
N PRO A 257 -3.73 17.71 -48.99
CA PRO A 257 -3.95 18.84 -49.86
C PRO A 257 -5.36 19.41 -49.71
N GLU A 258 -5.49 20.78 -49.82
CA GLU A 258 -6.72 21.47 -49.51
C GLU A 258 -7.90 21.05 -50.45
N GLU A 259 -7.59 20.70 -51.68
CA GLU A 259 -8.55 20.18 -52.66
C GLU A 259 -9.21 18.85 -52.22
N PHE A 260 -8.47 17.99 -51.51
CA PHE A 260 -8.99 16.72 -51.01
C PHE A 260 -9.77 16.88 -49.71
N ARG A 261 -9.53 17.90 -48.90
CA ARG A 261 -10.23 18.12 -47.62
C ARG A 261 -11.73 18.30 -47.77
N LYS A 262 -12.20 18.84 -48.94
CA LYS A 262 -13.61 19.08 -49.24
C LYS A 262 -14.31 17.91 -49.92
N ALA A 263 -13.55 16.97 -50.49
CA ALA A 263 -14.05 15.88 -51.31
C ALA A 263 -14.12 14.53 -50.57
N LEU A 264 -13.58 14.45 -49.36
CA LEU A 264 -13.40 13.19 -48.62
C LEU A 264 -14.72 12.61 -48.09
N ARG A 265 -15.43 11.86 -48.93
CA ARG A 265 -16.43 10.86 -48.45
C ARG A 265 -15.97 9.43 -48.70
N GLU A 266 -15.35 9.17 -49.85
CA GLU A 266 -14.79 7.87 -50.23
C GLU A 266 -13.50 8.13 -51.03
N VAL A 267 -12.44 7.36 -50.74
CA VAL A 267 -11.15 7.39 -51.41
C VAL A 267 -10.73 5.97 -51.75
N GLU A 268 -10.11 5.82 -52.92
CA GLU A 268 -9.38 4.61 -53.27
C GLU A 268 -7.96 4.70 -52.66
N VAL A 269 -7.54 3.62 -52.05
CA VAL A 269 -6.20 3.49 -51.45
C VAL A 269 -5.45 2.42 -52.25
N GLU A 270 -4.33 2.82 -52.86
CA GLU A 270 -3.39 1.92 -53.52
C GLU A 270 -2.23 1.59 -52.60
N VAL A 271 -1.93 0.31 -52.45
CA VAL A 271 -0.75 -0.14 -51.69
C VAL A 271 0.44 -0.13 -52.62
N LEU A 272 1.34 0.84 -52.46
CA LEU A 272 2.53 1.00 -53.31
C LEU A 272 3.67 0.10 -52.85
N GLU A 273 3.78 -0.16 -51.54
CA GLU A 273 4.84 -0.96 -50.97
C GLU A 273 4.31 -1.75 -49.75
N GLU A 274 4.72 -3.00 -49.63
CA GLU A 274 4.43 -3.86 -48.46
C GLU A 274 5.76 -4.37 -47.92
N GLU A 275 6.09 -4.03 -46.66
CA GLU A 275 7.23 -4.57 -45.95
C GLU A 275 6.72 -5.47 -44.80
N LYS A 276 7.26 -6.70 -44.75
CA LYS A 276 6.98 -7.64 -43.67
C LYS A 276 8.12 -7.59 -42.68
N LEU A 277 7.86 -7.01 -41.49
CA LEU A 277 8.80 -6.97 -40.40
C LEU A 277 8.40 -7.98 -39.32
N GLU A 278 9.36 -8.75 -38.86
CA GLU A 278 9.18 -9.55 -37.65
C GLU A 278 9.69 -8.76 -36.45
N GLU A 279 8.78 -8.40 -35.56
CA GLU A 279 9.13 -7.73 -34.31
C GLU A 279 9.05 -8.71 -33.13
N ALA A 280 10.14 -8.81 -32.38
CA ALA A 280 10.16 -9.61 -31.17
C ALA A 280 9.50 -8.84 -30.01
N ILE A 281 8.27 -9.20 -29.67
CA ILE A 281 7.55 -8.59 -28.54
C ILE A 281 8.03 -9.22 -27.24
N SER A 282 8.65 -8.42 -26.38
CA SER A 282 9.00 -8.84 -25.02
C SER A 282 7.77 -8.85 -24.11
N PRO A 283 7.62 -9.86 -23.24
CA PRO A 283 6.54 -9.83 -22.26
C PRO A 283 6.68 -8.64 -21.33
N LEU A 284 5.52 -8.16 -20.83
CA LEU A 284 5.47 -7.08 -19.85
C LEU A 284 6.15 -7.51 -18.54
N PRO A 285 6.78 -6.57 -17.81
CA PRO A 285 7.31 -6.85 -16.49
C PRO A 285 6.17 -7.18 -15.51
N PRO A 286 6.47 -7.92 -14.44
CA PRO A 286 5.54 -8.15 -13.34
C PRO A 286 5.08 -6.84 -12.70
N PHE A 287 3.90 -6.86 -12.08
CA PHE A 287 3.30 -5.67 -11.52
C PHE A 287 4.12 -5.03 -10.40
N THR A 288 4.29 -3.73 -10.52
CA THR A 288 4.60 -2.78 -9.45
C THR A 288 3.30 -2.05 -9.05
N THR A 289 3.34 -1.22 -8.01
CA THR A 289 2.15 -0.49 -7.55
C THR A 289 1.53 0.37 -8.65
N ASP A 290 2.34 1.13 -9.37
CA ASP A 290 1.90 2.04 -10.44
C ASP A 290 1.33 1.28 -11.65
N THR A 291 1.98 0.20 -12.07
CA THR A 291 1.50 -0.61 -13.20
C THR A 291 0.23 -1.39 -12.84
N LEU A 292 0.12 -1.90 -11.60
CA LEU A 292 -1.11 -2.50 -11.09
C LEU A 292 -2.28 -1.50 -11.09
N LEU A 293 -2.04 -0.28 -10.56
CA LEU A 293 -3.06 0.77 -10.53
C LEU A 293 -3.52 1.15 -11.94
N THR A 294 -2.58 1.34 -12.85
CA THR A 294 -2.86 1.69 -14.25
C THR A 294 -3.71 0.61 -14.93
N GLU A 295 -3.27 -0.65 -14.84
CA GLU A 295 -3.95 -1.75 -15.52
C GLU A 295 -5.31 -2.07 -14.90
N ALA A 296 -5.43 -2.11 -13.58
CA ALA A 296 -6.69 -2.37 -12.89
C ALA A 296 -7.70 -1.22 -13.11
N THR A 297 -7.26 0.03 -13.10
CA THR A 297 -8.14 1.17 -13.41
C THR A 297 -8.63 1.10 -14.85
N ARG A 298 -7.75 0.76 -15.78
CA ARG A 298 -8.08 0.64 -17.21
C ARG A 298 -9.06 -0.51 -17.49
N THR A 299 -8.80 -1.69 -16.89
CA THR A 299 -9.50 -2.93 -17.20
C THR A 299 -10.77 -3.12 -16.36
N LEU A 300 -10.67 -2.90 -15.03
CA LEU A 300 -11.77 -3.12 -14.09
C LEU A 300 -12.62 -1.86 -13.87
N LYS A 301 -12.21 -0.69 -14.39
CA LYS A 301 -12.88 0.61 -14.20
C LYS A 301 -13.04 1.01 -12.72
N LEU A 302 -12.12 0.55 -11.87
CA LEU A 302 -12.08 0.88 -10.45
C LEU A 302 -11.22 2.14 -10.22
N SER A 303 -11.54 2.91 -9.17
CA SER A 303 -10.67 4.00 -8.76
C SER A 303 -9.38 3.47 -8.14
N ALA A 304 -8.27 4.23 -8.25
CA ALA A 304 -6.98 3.88 -7.67
C ALA A 304 -7.07 3.57 -6.16
N GLY A 305 -7.87 4.35 -5.41
CA GLY A 305 -8.11 4.10 -3.98
C GLY A 305 -8.80 2.76 -3.71
N LYS A 306 -9.77 2.37 -4.57
CA LYS A 306 -10.44 1.07 -4.44
C LYS A 306 -9.49 -0.08 -4.77
N VAL A 307 -8.67 0.06 -5.83
CA VAL A 307 -7.64 -0.95 -6.19
C VAL A 307 -6.66 -1.14 -5.04
N MET A 308 -6.14 -0.06 -4.45
CA MET A 308 -5.23 -0.15 -3.30
C MET A 308 -5.86 -0.83 -2.09
N SER A 309 -7.13 -0.55 -1.81
CA SER A 309 -7.86 -1.20 -0.70
C SER A 309 -8.02 -2.70 -0.93
N LEU A 310 -8.34 -3.11 -2.17
CA LEU A 310 -8.47 -4.54 -2.52
C LEU A 310 -7.11 -5.25 -2.48
N ALA A 311 -6.05 -4.61 -2.97
CA ALA A 311 -4.70 -5.16 -2.92
C ALA A 311 -4.22 -5.33 -1.47
N GLN A 312 -4.53 -4.39 -0.58
CA GLN A 312 -4.26 -4.52 0.86
C GLN A 312 -5.00 -5.72 1.46
N ASP A 313 -6.28 -5.87 1.15
CA ASP A 313 -7.07 -7.01 1.63
C ASP A 313 -6.47 -8.35 1.13
N LEU A 314 -6.11 -8.45 -0.15
CA LEU A 314 -5.50 -9.67 -0.71
C LEU A 314 -4.13 -9.98 -0.09
N PHE A 315 -3.31 -8.96 0.18
CA PHE A 315 -2.05 -9.13 0.90
C PHE A 315 -2.28 -9.65 2.32
N GLU A 316 -3.17 -9.03 3.10
CA GLU A 316 -3.48 -9.44 4.47
C GLU A 316 -4.07 -10.85 4.58
N LEU A 317 -4.79 -11.28 3.53
CA LEU A 317 -5.33 -12.62 3.39
C LEU A 317 -4.28 -13.64 2.91
N GLY A 318 -3.10 -13.17 2.49
CA GLY A 318 -2.01 -14.00 2.02
C GLY A 318 -2.19 -14.54 0.60
N PHE A 319 -2.94 -13.86 -0.25
CA PHE A 319 -3.14 -14.24 -1.65
C PHE A 319 -2.15 -13.60 -2.61
N ILE A 320 -1.66 -12.42 -2.27
CA ILE A 320 -0.60 -11.72 -3.04
C ILE A 320 0.56 -11.30 -2.14
N THR A 321 1.69 -11.00 -2.76
CA THR A 321 2.84 -10.35 -2.13
C THR A 321 2.53 -8.91 -1.74
N TYR A 322 3.41 -8.27 -0.98
CA TYR A 322 3.25 -6.87 -0.56
C TYR A 322 3.03 -5.97 -1.77
N HIS A 323 1.97 -5.20 -1.74
CA HIS A 323 1.47 -4.48 -2.92
C HIS A 323 2.03 -3.06 -3.05
N ARG A 324 2.72 -2.51 -2.03
CA ARG A 324 3.42 -1.23 -2.14
C ARG A 324 4.87 -1.46 -2.50
N THR A 325 5.12 -1.63 -3.78
CA THR A 325 6.46 -1.92 -4.34
C THR A 325 6.65 -1.22 -5.68
N ASP A 326 7.84 -0.74 -5.90
CA ASP A 326 8.32 -0.20 -7.17
C ASP A 326 9.20 -1.20 -7.94
N SER A 327 9.40 -2.39 -7.37
CA SER A 327 10.28 -3.41 -7.91
C SER A 327 9.52 -4.45 -8.75
N PRO A 328 9.87 -4.65 -10.03
CA PRO A 328 9.36 -5.76 -10.84
C PRO A 328 10.14 -7.07 -10.61
N ARG A 329 11.05 -7.14 -9.65
CA ARG A 329 11.85 -8.32 -9.34
C ARG A 329 10.99 -9.50 -8.92
N VAL A 330 11.27 -10.68 -9.44
CA VAL A 330 10.65 -11.94 -9.00
C VAL A 330 11.66 -12.70 -8.14
N SER A 331 11.29 -13.00 -6.89
CA SER A 331 12.13 -13.81 -6.00
C SER A 331 12.25 -15.25 -6.50
N THR A 332 13.28 -15.97 -6.02
CA THR A 332 13.45 -17.41 -6.31
C THR A 332 12.19 -18.21 -5.95
N TYR A 333 11.54 -17.85 -4.84
CA TYR A 333 10.28 -18.48 -4.45
C TYR A 333 9.15 -18.15 -5.43
N GLY A 334 9.05 -16.90 -5.89
CA GLY A 334 8.08 -16.49 -6.92
C GLY A 334 8.28 -17.26 -8.22
N GLN A 335 9.52 -17.49 -8.64
CA GLN A 335 9.84 -18.31 -9.80
C GLN A 335 9.38 -19.77 -9.59
N MET A 336 9.55 -20.32 -8.38
CA MET A 336 9.08 -21.67 -8.04
C MET A 336 7.54 -21.77 -8.10
N VAL A 337 6.83 -20.77 -7.57
CA VAL A 337 5.36 -20.69 -7.68
C VAL A 337 4.91 -20.69 -9.15
N ALA A 338 5.55 -19.86 -9.99
CA ALA A 338 5.24 -19.80 -11.42
C ALA A 338 5.55 -21.12 -12.12
N LYS A 339 6.69 -21.74 -11.83
CA LYS A 339 7.07 -23.04 -12.39
C LYS A 339 6.07 -24.13 -12.03
N THR A 340 5.63 -24.18 -10.78
CA THR A 340 4.62 -25.13 -10.30
C THR A 340 3.29 -24.93 -11.01
N TYR A 341 2.83 -23.68 -11.12
CA TYR A 341 1.60 -23.36 -11.86
C TYR A 341 1.67 -23.81 -13.33
N LEU A 342 2.76 -23.49 -14.02
CA LEU A 342 2.93 -23.90 -15.41
C LEU A 342 2.96 -25.42 -15.57
N ALA A 343 3.60 -26.14 -14.64
CA ALA A 343 3.62 -27.59 -14.64
C ALA A 343 2.20 -28.19 -14.46
N ASP A 344 1.40 -27.60 -13.56
CA ASP A 344 0.02 -28.04 -13.33
C ASP A 344 -0.89 -27.80 -14.56
N VAL A 345 -0.70 -26.67 -15.28
CA VAL A 345 -1.56 -26.29 -16.40
C VAL A 345 -1.10 -26.92 -17.72
N TYR A 346 0.21 -26.97 -17.98
CA TYR A 346 0.76 -27.35 -19.29
C TYR A 346 1.52 -28.69 -19.28
N GLY A 347 1.66 -29.32 -18.12
CA GLY A 347 2.37 -30.61 -18.01
C GLY A 347 3.82 -30.50 -18.48
N GLU A 348 4.24 -31.42 -19.35
CA GLU A 348 5.62 -31.48 -19.88
C GLU A 348 6.01 -30.24 -20.70
N LYS A 349 5.05 -29.59 -21.37
CA LYS A 349 5.28 -28.34 -22.13
C LYS A 349 5.63 -27.15 -21.25
N ALA A 350 5.44 -27.25 -19.94
CA ALA A 350 5.82 -26.20 -19.00
C ALA A 350 7.27 -25.75 -19.13
N LYS A 351 8.17 -26.66 -19.52
CA LYS A 351 9.59 -26.37 -19.72
C LYS A 351 9.84 -25.37 -20.86
N GLU A 352 8.98 -25.35 -21.86
CA GLU A 352 9.07 -24.46 -23.01
C GLU A 352 8.62 -23.04 -22.62
N TYR A 353 7.61 -22.94 -21.72
CA TYR A 353 7.04 -21.67 -21.28
C TYR A 353 7.79 -21.04 -20.11
N PHE A 354 8.45 -21.86 -19.27
CA PHE A 354 9.19 -21.34 -18.12
C PHE A 354 10.53 -20.75 -18.54
N LYS A 355 10.55 -19.45 -18.77
CA LYS A 355 11.75 -18.67 -19.11
C LYS A 355 11.91 -17.55 -18.08
N PRO A 356 12.53 -17.83 -16.90
CA PRO A 356 12.70 -16.83 -15.87
C PRO A 356 13.57 -15.66 -16.38
N ARG A 357 13.18 -14.44 -16.03
CA ARG A 357 13.87 -13.22 -16.42
C ARG A 357 14.26 -12.43 -15.19
N THR A 358 15.39 -11.74 -15.28
CA THR A 358 15.81 -10.77 -14.26
C THR A 358 15.29 -9.40 -14.67
N TRP A 359 14.20 -8.97 -14.04
CA TRP A 359 13.58 -7.68 -14.30
C TRP A 359 14.23 -6.53 -13.52
N ALA A 360 14.79 -6.85 -12.35
CA ALA A 360 15.58 -5.94 -11.52
C ALA A 360 16.53 -6.74 -10.64
N VAL A 361 17.66 -6.14 -10.27
CA VAL A 361 18.66 -6.71 -9.37
C VAL A 361 18.65 -5.92 -8.07
N GLY A 362 18.60 -6.63 -6.92
CA GLY A 362 18.58 -6.01 -5.60
C GLY A 362 17.21 -5.46 -5.20
N GLY A 363 17.18 -4.63 -4.14
CA GLY A 363 15.97 -4.07 -3.56
C GLY A 363 15.36 -4.94 -2.45
N ALA A 364 14.67 -4.28 -1.51
CA ALA A 364 14.03 -4.93 -0.37
C ALA A 364 12.77 -5.70 -0.77
N HIS A 365 12.06 -5.22 -1.80
CA HIS A 365 10.78 -5.76 -2.24
C HIS A 365 10.89 -6.60 -3.51
N GLU A 366 9.89 -7.44 -3.74
CA GLU A 366 9.63 -8.10 -5.00
C GLU A 366 8.34 -7.55 -5.65
N CYS A 367 8.03 -7.98 -6.87
CA CYS A 367 6.83 -7.61 -7.60
C CYS A 367 5.54 -8.08 -6.90
N ILE A 368 4.43 -7.51 -7.31
CA ILE A 368 3.09 -7.96 -6.89
C ILE A 368 2.75 -9.23 -7.69
N ARG A 369 2.58 -10.34 -7.00
CA ARG A 369 2.27 -11.65 -7.60
C ARG A 369 1.41 -12.50 -6.66
N PRO A 370 0.72 -13.53 -7.19
CA PRO A 370 0.11 -14.56 -6.36
C PRO A 370 1.15 -15.27 -5.47
N THR A 371 0.74 -15.65 -4.27
CA THR A 371 1.56 -16.41 -3.33
C THR A 371 1.44 -17.92 -3.53
N ARG A 372 0.45 -18.36 -4.32
CA ARG A 372 0.11 -19.76 -4.58
C ARG A 372 0.11 -20.04 -6.08
N PRO A 373 0.42 -21.27 -6.51
CA PRO A 373 0.45 -21.66 -7.92
C PRO A 373 -0.98 -21.96 -8.46
N ILE A 374 -1.89 -21.01 -8.31
CA ILE A 374 -3.30 -21.13 -8.75
C ILE A 374 -3.74 -19.81 -9.40
N ASP A 375 -4.63 -19.92 -10.38
CA ASP A 375 -5.31 -18.77 -10.96
C ASP A 375 -6.56 -18.35 -10.15
N ALA A 376 -7.22 -17.28 -10.58
CA ALA A 376 -8.39 -16.76 -9.91
C ALA A 376 -9.57 -17.73 -9.91
N ASP A 377 -9.81 -18.43 -11.02
CA ASP A 377 -10.94 -19.37 -11.16
C ASP A 377 -10.76 -20.58 -10.24
N ARG A 378 -9.54 -21.12 -10.18
CA ARG A 378 -9.21 -22.22 -9.27
C ARG A 378 -9.28 -21.76 -7.81
N LEU A 379 -8.84 -20.53 -7.50
CA LEU A 379 -8.98 -19.97 -6.16
C LEU A 379 -10.46 -19.90 -5.73
N VAL A 380 -11.33 -19.36 -6.57
CA VAL A 380 -12.78 -19.27 -6.31
C VAL A 380 -13.37 -20.67 -6.10
N LYS A 381 -12.99 -21.64 -6.92
CA LYS A 381 -13.43 -23.04 -6.78
C LYS A 381 -13.02 -23.62 -5.42
N LEU A 382 -11.76 -23.48 -5.03
CA LEU A 382 -11.24 -23.98 -3.74
C LEU A 382 -11.91 -23.32 -2.53
N ILE A 383 -12.30 -22.06 -2.66
CA ILE A 383 -13.06 -21.34 -1.62
C ILE A 383 -14.48 -21.91 -1.53
N ASN A 384 -15.16 -22.11 -2.66
CA ASN A 384 -16.52 -22.66 -2.70
C ASN A 384 -16.57 -24.11 -2.17
N GLU A 385 -15.53 -24.88 -2.40
CA GLU A 385 -15.37 -26.25 -1.88
C GLU A 385 -14.96 -26.26 -0.38
N GLY A 386 -14.72 -25.12 0.25
CA GLY A 386 -14.31 -25.01 1.65
C GLY A 386 -12.86 -25.45 1.93
N ILE A 387 -12.06 -25.71 0.88
CA ILE A 387 -10.65 -26.10 0.99
C ILE A 387 -9.80 -24.88 1.43
N ILE A 388 -10.13 -23.70 0.90
CA ILE A 388 -9.56 -22.43 1.34
C ILE A 388 -10.67 -21.63 2.00
N THR A 389 -10.50 -21.34 3.30
CA THR A 389 -11.44 -20.50 4.04
C THR A 389 -10.81 -19.16 4.36
N PRO A 390 -11.05 -18.12 3.54
CA PRO A 390 -10.53 -16.80 3.83
C PRO A 390 -11.22 -16.23 5.07
N ILE A 391 -10.47 -15.47 5.86
CA ILE A 391 -11.01 -14.85 7.09
C ILE A 391 -11.99 -13.71 6.83
N LYS A 392 -12.01 -13.22 5.60
CA LYS A 392 -12.93 -12.20 5.07
C LYS A 392 -13.48 -12.72 3.74
N PRO A 393 -14.80 -12.61 3.49
CA PRO A 393 -15.36 -12.99 2.20
C PRO A 393 -14.69 -12.22 1.05
N LEU A 394 -14.36 -12.92 -0.04
CA LEU A 394 -13.91 -12.27 -1.25
C LEU A 394 -15.12 -11.75 -2.02
N THR A 395 -14.99 -10.56 -2.61
CA THR A 395 -15.97 -9.99 -3.53
C THR A 395 -15.63 -10.39 -4.98
N LYS A 396 -16.55 -10.17 -5.90
CA LYS A 396 -16.33 -10.45 -7.32
C LYS A 396 -15.21 -9.57 -7.93
N GLU A 397 -15.01 -8.39 -7.35
CA GLU A 397 -14.00 -7.41 -7.78
C GLU A 397 -12.58 -7.89 -7.43
#